data_322d820e419ad6a1b6d025ab03ac5916
#
_entry.id   322d820e419ad6a1b6d025ab03ac5916
#
_cell.length_a   1.000
_cell.length_b   1.000
_cell.length_c   1.000
_cell.angle_alpha   90.00
_cell.angle_beta   90.00
_cell.angle_gamma   90.00
#
_symmetry.space_group_name_H-M   'P 1'
#
loop_
_entity.id
_entity.type
_entity.pdbx_description
1 polymer ?
#
loop_
_entity_poly.entity_id
_entity_poly.type
_entity_poly.pdbx_seq_one_letter_code
_entity_poly.pdbx_strand_id
1 'polypeptide(L)'
;ITGATGLVGKELVKKALEQGMTVHYLTTHKSKIKKIIGAFGFYWNPSSQEIDSSCFEGVDVIVHLAGATISKRWTDAYKKIILASRVNSTRLLENGIKKTKGKHQIKQIIGASAIGIYSHDFKNIVTEETEISTNSFLERVVIDWESASAVFNTMNIKVTTLRIGLVIAPNGGVVAAMKIPILFGLGAAFGSGSQGQSWIHIKDLVGMILFLATTKLEGVYNAVAPNPVSQTHFITALAKAINRPHILPPLPKLSLIHISEPTRRSAI
;
A
#
# COMPACT_ATOMS: atom_id res chain seq x y z
N ILE A 1 -9.10 -5.57 -9.82
CA ILE A 1 -7.91 -5.05 -9.12
C ILE A 1 -7.73 -3.58 -9.47
N THR A 2 -7.67 -2.69 -8.47
CA THR A 2 -7.23 -1.30 -8.66
C THR A 2 -5.72 -1.19 -8.38
N GLY A 3 -5.05 -0.19 -8.97
CA GLY A 3 -3.59 -0.07 -8.81
C GLY A 3 -2.78 -1.18 -9.50
N ALA A 4 -3.36 -1.91 -10.43
CA ALA A 4 -2.78 -3.06 -11.13
C ALA A 4 -1.45 -2.76 -11.86
N THR A 5 -1.20 -1.51 -12.21
CA THR A 5 0.05 -1.08 -12.86
C THR A 5 1.14 -0.65 -11.87
N GLY A 6 0.84 -0.62 -10.57
CA GLY A 6 1.79 -0.34 -9.48
C GLY A 6 2.70 -1.52 -9.17
N LEU A 7 3.59 -1.34 -8.18
CA LEU A 7 4.57 -2.35 -7.77
C LEU A 7 3.89 -3.67 -7.36
N VAL A 8 3.02 -3.62 -6.36
CA VAL A 8 2.31 -4.80 -5.85
C VAL A 8 1.28 -5.31 -6.87
N GLY A 9 0.54 -4.38 -7.50
CA GLY A 9 -0.53 -4.73 -8.44
C GLY A 9 -0.05 -5.51 -9.65
N LYS A 10 1.12 -5.20 -10.20
CA LYS A 10 1.70 -5.95 -11.32
C LYS A 10 2.00 -7.40 -10.96
N GLU A 11 2.64 -7.60 -9.81
CA GLU A 11 2.98 -8.94 -9.34
C GLU A 11 1.73 -9.74 -8.98
N LEU A 12 0.74 -9.07 -8.37
CA LEU A 12 -0.55 -9.67 -8.05
C LEU A 12 -1.29 -10.12 -9.31
N VAL A 13 -1.41 -9.26 -10.33
CA VAL A 13 -2.07 -9.63 -11.59
C VAL A 13 -1.38 -10.80 -12.25
N LYS A 14 -0.04 -10.76 -12.33
CA LYS A 14 0.75 -11.86 -12.90
C LYS A 14 0.44 -13.16 -12.17
N LYS A 15 0.51 -13.15 -10.83
CA LYS A 15 0.32 -14.35 -10.02
C LYS A 15 -1.11 -14.88 -10.06
N ALA A 16 -2.11 -14.00 -10.11
CA ALA A 16 -3.51 -14.38 -10.25
C ALA A 16 -3.77 -15.06 -11.60
N LEU A 17 -3.23 -14.53 -12.70
CA LEU A 17 -3.33 -15.14 -14.02
C LEU A 17 -2.62 -16.52 -14.10
N GLU A 18 -1.44 -16.66 -13.47
CA GLU A 18 -0.73 -17.94 -13.35
C GLU A 18 -1.55 -19.01 -12.60
N GLN A 19 -2.44 -18.58 -11.70
CA GLN A 19 -3.36 -19.45 -10.96
C GLN A 19 -4.70 -19.67 -11.69
N GLY A 20 -4.84 -19.22 -12.93
CA GLY A 20 -6.05 -19.39 -13.74
C GLY A 20 -7.22 -18.49 -13.34
N MET A 21 -6.97 -17.43 -12.57
CA MET A 21 -8.01 -16.48 -12.18
C MET A 21 -8.32 -15.52 -13.34
N THR A 22 -9.61 -15.21 -13.53
CA THR A 22 -10.01 -14.09 -14.39
C THR A 22 -9.73 -12.77 -13.70
N VAL A 23 -8.98 -11.88 -14.35
CA VAL A 23 -8.58 -10.62 -13.76
C VAL A 23 -9.17 -9.44 -14.52
N HIS A 24 -9.99 -8.65 -13.83
CA HIS A 24 -10.40 -7.31 -14.22
C HIS A 24 -9.50 -6.28 -13.53
N TYR A 25 -9.03 -5.27 -14.28
CA TYR A 25 -8.23 -4.20 -13.68
C TYR A 25 -8.71 -2.81 -14.08
N LEU A 26 -8.58 -1.87 -13.14
CA LEU A 26 -8.96 -0.48 -13.34
C LEU A 26 -7.73 0.39 -13.61
N THR A 27 -7.85 1.27 -14.59
CA THR A 27 -6.81 2.24 -14.95
C THR A 27 -7.39 3.63 -15.21
N THR A 28 -6.67 4.67 -14.79
CA THR A 28 -7.02 6.08 -15.07
C THR A 28 -6.59 6.57 -16.45
N HIS A 29 -5.93 5.72 -17.23
CA HIS A 29 -5.47 6.04 -18.59
C HIS A 29 -6.14 5.13 -19.61
N LYS A 30 -6.95 5.69 -20.49
CA LYS A 30 -7.64 4.94 -21.55
C LYS A 30 -6.67 4.13 -22.43
N SER A 31 -5.45 4.65 -22.69
CA SER A 31 -4.40 3.94 -23.42
C SER A 31 -3.85 2.69 -22.73
N LYS A 32 -4.16 2.50 -21.45
CA LYS A 32 -3.68 1.35 -20.66
C LYS A 32 -4.73 0.24 -20.48
N ILE A 33 -5.92 0.39 -21.05
CA ILE A 33 -7.01 -0.60 -20.93
C ILE A 33 -6.62 -1.95 -21.53
N LYS A 34 -5.77 -1.98 -22.57
CA LYS A 34 -5.29 -3.21 -23.22
C LYS A 34 -3.82 -3.54 -22.89
N LYS A 35 -3.28 -2.95 -21.83
CA LYS A 35 -1.84 -3.05 -21.53
C LYS A 35 -1.43 -4.38 -20.90
N ILE A 36 -2.31 -5.02 -20.14
CA ILE A 36 -2.00 -6.25 -19.43
C ILE A 36 -2.61 -7.43 -20.20
N ILE A 37 -1.73 -8.24 -20.79
CA ILE A 37 -2.13 -9.41 -21.57
C ILE A 37 -2.78 -10.45 -20.63
N GLY A 38 -3.88 -11.03 -21.03
CA GLY A 38 -4.63 -12.01 -20.25
C GLY A 38 -5.57 -11.43 -19.20
N ALA A 39 -5.62 -10.09 -19.05
CA ALA A 39 -6.52 -9.41 -18.13
C ALA A 39 -7.41 -8.40 -18.86
N PHE A 40 -8.61 -8.16 -18.32
CA PHE A 40 -9.59 -7.22 -18.87
C PHE A 40 -9.44 -5.86 -18.19
N GLY A 41 -9.13 -4.82 -18.96
CA GLY A 41 -8.94 -3.47 -18.43
C GLY A 41 -10.18 -2.62 -18.60
N PHE A 42 -10.44 -1.78 -17.60
CA PHE A 42 -11.58 -0.85 -17.58
C PHE A 42 -11.10 0.54 -17.16
N TYR A 43 -11.76 1.56 -17.72
CA TYR A 43 -11.46 2.94 -17.35
C TYR A 43 -12.15 3.32 -16.06
N TRP A 44 -11.45 4.03 -15.22
CA TRP A 44 -11.99 4.75 -14.09
C TRP A 44 -11.24 6.04 -13.81
N ASN A 45 -11.89 7.00 -13.18
CA ASN A 45 -11.24 8.24 -12.76
C ASN A 45 -11.84 8.72 -11.42
N PRO A 46 -11.16 8.46 -10.28
CA PRO A 46 -11.63 8.92 -8.98
C PRO A 46 -11.77 10.44 -8.85
N SER A 47 -11.04 11.23 -9.65
CA SER A 47 -11.13 12.69 -9.59
C SER A 47 -12.38 13.23 -10.27
N SER A 48 -12.83 12.61 -11.36
CA SER A 48 -14.09 12.97 -12.06
C SER A 48 -15.27 12.09 -11.67
N GLN A 49 -15.08 11.15 -10.73
CA GLN A 49 -16.10 10.21 -10.27
C GLN A 49 -16.68 9.34 -11.42
N GLU A 50 -15.82 9.00 -12.38
CA GLU A 50 -16.17 8.14 -13.50
C GLU A 50 -15.67 6.71 -13.28
N ILE A 51 -16.52 5.71 -13.56
CA ILE A 51 -16.16 4.31 -13.54
C ILE A 51 -17.00 3.54 -14.57
N ASP A 52 -16.33 2.71 -15.34
CA ASP A 52 -17.00 1.74 -16.21
C ASP A 52 -17.54 0.60 -15.34
N SER A 53 -18.86 0.57 -15.14
CA SER A 53 -19.51 -0.40 -14.24
C SER A 53 -19.47 -1.84 -14.72
N SER A 54 -19.18 -2.09 -16.01
CA SER A 54 -18.97 -3.46 -16.53
C SER A 54 -17.76 -4.14 -15.90
N CYS A 55 -16.85 -3.38 -15.26
CA CYS A 55 -15.74 -3.93 -14.50
C CYS A 55 -16.16 -4.86 -13.33
N PHE A 56 -17.42 -4.77 -12.87
CA PHE A 56 -17.95 -5.57 -11.77
C PHE A 56 -18.65 -6.86 -12.21
N GLU A 57 -18.83 -7.05 -13.51
CA GLU A 57 -19.50 -8.25 -14.05
C GLU A 57 -18.65 -9.49 -13.83
N GLY A 58 -19.24 -10.54 -13.22
CA GLY A 58 -18.55 -11.79 -12.92
C GLY A 58 -17.43 -11.69 -11.86
N VAL A 59 -17.35 -10.58 -11.11
CA VAL A 59 -16.32 -10.36 -10.09
C VAL A 59 -16.78 -10.83 -8.73
N ASP A 60 -16.02 -11.72 -8.10
CA ASP A 60 -16.24 -12.19 -6.72
C ASP A 60 -15.49 -11.38 -5.68
N VAL A 61 -14.29 -10.90 -6.00
CA VAL A 61 -13.37 -10.24 -5.06
C VAL A 61 -12.79 -8.97 -5.70
N ILE A 62 -12.83 -7.87 -4.96
CA ILE A 62 -12.13 -6.63 -5.32
C ILE A 62 -10.86 -6.52 -4.50
N VAL A 63 -9.72 -6.31 -5.16
CA VAL A 63 -8.46 -5.93 -4.49
C VAL A 63 -8.18 -4.46 -4.77
N HIS A 64 -8.24 -3.64 -3.72
CA HIS A 64 -8.13 -2.20 -3.82
C HIS A 64 -6.76 -1.70 -3.35
N LEU A 65 -5.82 -1.51 -4.31
CA LEU A 65 -4.45 -1.07 -4.06
C LEU A 65 -4.16 0.34 -4.57
N ALA A 66 -5.17 1.03 -5.11
CA ALA A 66 -4.97 2.36 -5.70
C ALA A 66 -4.77 3.43 -4.62
N GLY A 67 -3.77 4.28 -4.83
CA GLY A 67 -3.46 5.42 -4.00
C GLY A 67 -2.30 6.21 -4.58
N ALA A 68 -2.26 7.52 -4.34
CA ALA A 68 -1.13 8.36 -4.71
C ALA A 68 0.11 7.93 -3.91
N THR A 69 1.30 8.01 -4.56
CA THR A 69 2.56 7.71 -3.89
C THR A 69 2.80 8.65 -2.71
N ILE A 70 3.35 8.11 -1.62
CA ILE A 70 3.75 8.90 -0.45
C ILE A 70 5.21 9.36 -0.52
N SER A 71 5.95 8.97 -1.56
CA SER A 71 7.39 9.28 -1.70
C SER A 71 7.68 10.68 -2.28
N LYS A 72 6.67 11.48 -2.62
CA LYS A 72 6.85 12.87 -3.01
C LYS A 72 6.89 13.79 -1.78
N ARG A 73 7.44 15.01 -1.95
CA ARG A 73 7.42 16.03 -0.88
C ARG A 73 5.97 16.34 -0.47
N TRP A 74 5.69 16.34 0.84
CA TRP A 74 4.37 16.55 1.41
C TRP A 74 4.07 18.05 1.62
N THR A 75 3.78 18.75 0.52
CA THR A 75 3.14 20.05 0.59
C THR A 75 1.69 19.89 1.05
N ASP A 76 1.03 20.95 1.53
CA ASP A 76 -0.38 20.86 1.93
C ASP A 76 -1.28 20.47 0.76
N ALA A 77 -0.98 20.94 -0.45
CA ALA A 77 -1.65 20.49 -1.67
C ALA A 77 -1.46 18.97 -1.90
N TYR A 78 -0.24 18.46 -1.71
CA TYR A 78 0.02 17.04 -1.93
C TYR A 78 -0.55 16.14 -0.82
N LYS A 79 -0.60 16.62 0.42
CA LYS A 79 -1.30 15.93 1.52
C LYS A 79 -2.79 15.72 1.20
N LYS A 80 -3.45 16.71 0.62
CA LYS A 80 -4.85 16.58 0.14
C LYS A 80 -4.96 15.50 -0.95
N ILE A 81 -3.99 15.43 -1.89
CA ILE A 81 -3.97 14.39 -2.94
C ILE A 81 -3.79 13.00 -2.32
N ILE A 82 -2.89 12.85 -1.32
CA ILE A 82 -2.68 11.56 -0.63
C ILE A 82 -3.98 11.06 -0.02
N LEU A 83 -4.71 11.89 0.72
CA LEU A 83 -5.98 11.53 1.34
C LEU A 83 -7.07 11.27 0.28
N ALA A 84 -7.28 12.23 -0.62
CA ALA A 84 -8.32 12.15 -1.63
C ALA A 84 -8.17 10.94 -2.56
N SER A 85 -6.94 10.58 -2.93
CA SER A 85 -6.71 9.41 -3.81
C SER A 85 -7.14 8.09 -3.19
N ARG A 86 -7.21 8.00 -1.85
CA ARG A 86 -7.64 6.81 -1.11
C ARG A 86 -9.14 6.83 -0.85
N VAL A 87 -9.62 7.88 -0.21
CA VAL A 87 -11.04 8.01 0.16
C VAL A 87 -11.93 8.09 -1.08
N ASN A 88 -11.59 8.93 -2.06
CA ASN A 88 -12.43 9.12 -3.25
C ASN A 88 -12.42 7.88 -4.17
N SER A 89 -11.30 7.16 -4.25
CA SER A 89 -11.25 5.91 -5.01
C SER A 89 -12.11 4.81 -4.39
N THR A 90 -12.12 4.72 -3.06
CA THR A 90 -12.98 3.80 -2.32
C THR A 90 -14.46 4.15 -2.50
N ARG A 91 -14.82 5.43 -2.37
CA ARG A 91 -16.20 5.90 -2.60
C ARG A 91 -16.66 5.70 -4.04
N LEU A 92 -15.74 5.83 -5.02
CA LEU A 92 -16.08 5.57 -6.42
C LEU A 92 -16.41 4.09 -6.66
N LEU A 93 -15.67 3.16 -6.03
CA LEU A 93 -16.00 1.73 -6.07
C LEU A 93 -17.37 1.47 -5.44
N GLU A 94 -17.64 2.02 -4.25
CA GLU A 94 -18.95 1.94 -3.58
C GLU A 94 -20.08 2.40 -4.51
N ASN A 95 -19.95 3.61 -5.06
CA ASN A 95 -20.97 4.19 -5.95
C ASN A 95 -21.14 3.35 -7.23
N GLY A 96 -20.04 2.82 -7.78
CA GLY A 96 -20.06 1.95 -8.94
C GLY A 96 -20.82 0.65 -8.68
N ILE A 97 -20.57 0.02 -7.53
CA ILE A 97 -21.28 -1.21 -7.12
C ILE A 97 -22.78 -0.92 -6.89
N LYS A 98 -23.12 0.16 -6.21
CA LYS A 98 -24.54 0.57 -6.00
C LYS A 98 -25.29 0.75 -7.33
N LYS A 99 -24.62 1.27 -8.37
CA LYS A 99 -25.22 1.44 -9.71
C LYS A 99 -25.57 0.12 -10.39
N THR A 100 -24.96 -0.99 -9.99
CA THR A 100 -25.31 -2.32 -10.54
C THR A 100 -26.69 -2.81 -10.04
N LYS A 101 -27.31 -2.11 -9.07
CA LYS A 101 -28.63 -2.46 -8.49
C LYS A 101 -28.70 -3.92 -8.02
N GLY A 102 -27.64 -4.41 -7.38
CA GLY A 102 -27.58 -5.78 -6.87
C GLY A 102 -27.23 -6.86 -7.90
N LYS A 103 -26.97 -6.49 -9.16
CA LYS A 103 -26.56 -7.43 -10.22
C LYS A 103 -25.07 -7.79 -10.17
N HIS A 104 -24.42 -7.67 -9.01
CA HIS A 104 -23.03 -8.07 -8.82
C HIS A 104 -22.92 -9.35 -7.99
N GLN A 105 -21.78 -10.05 -8.11
CA GLN A 105 -21.48 -11.26 -7.34
C GLN A 105 -20.39 -11.01 -6.28
N ILE A 106 -20.03 -9.73 -6.04
CA ILE A 106 -18.91 -9.35 -5.17
C ILE A 106 -19.23 -9.78 -3.74
N LYS A 107 -18.35 -10.61 -3.17
CA LYS A 107 -18.46 -11.17 -1.81
C LYS A 107 -17.45 -10.56 -0.85
N GLN A 108 -16.36 -9.99 -1.39
CA GLN A 108 -15.29 -9.45 -0.57
C GLN A 108 -14.57 -8.28 -1.26
N ILE A 109 -14.15 -7.32 -0.45
CA ILE A 109 -13.13 -6.34 -0.82
C ILE A 109 -11.91 -6.50 0.08
N ILE A 110 -10.73 -6.60 -0.53
CA ILE A 110 -9.44 -6.59 0.15
C ILE A 110 -8.84 -5.21 -0.08
N GLY A 111 -8.87 -4.37 0.93
CA GLY A 111 -8.37 -3.01 0.90
C GLY A 111 -6.93 -2.94 1.40
N ALA A 112 -6.05 -2.28 0.65
CA ALA A 112 -4.77 -1.88 1.19
C ALA A 112 -4.98 -0.81 2.27
N SER A 113 -4.16 -0.90 3.31
CA SER A 113 -3.97 0.07 4.37
C SER A 113 -2.47 0.15 4.67
N ALA A 114 -2.05 0.73 5.77
CA ALA A 114 -0.65 0.86 6.10
C ALA A 114 -0.41 0.74 7.61
N ILE A 115 0.74 0.15 7.99
CA ILE A 115 1.20 0.12 9.39
C ILE A 115 1.46 1.53 9.96
N GLY A 116 1.47 2.56 9.12
CA GLY A 116 1.55 3.98 9.54
C GLY A 116 0.36 4.47 10.35
N ILE A 117 -0.64 3.62 10.61
CA ILE A 117 -1.73 3.86 11.56
C ILE A 117 -1.26 3.75 13.01
N TYR A 118 -0.20 3.00 13.28
CA TYR A 118 0.34 2.83 14.61
C TYR A 118 1.27 3.97 14.98
N SER A 119 1.28 4.32 16.27
CA SER A 119 2.24 5.28 16.80
C SER A 119 3.68 4.76 16.65
N HIS A 120 4.63 5.67 16.53
CA HIS A 120 6.05 5.35 16.38
C HIS A 120 6.70 4.97 17.72
N ASP A 121 6.11 4.03 18.46
CA ASP A 121 6.73 3.45 19.62
C ASP A 121 7.53 2.20 19.22
N PHE A 122 8.85 2.32 19.21
CA PHE A 122 9.76 1.24 18.83
C PHE A 122 10.08 0.27 19.97
N LYS A 123 9.52 0.49 21.17
CA LYS A 123 9.76 -0.36 22.33
C LYS A 123 8.74 -1.49 22.45
N ASN A 124 7.56 -1.29 21.88
CA ASN A 124 6.45 -2.23 22.00
C ASN A 124 6.13 -2.88 20.66
N ILE A 125 5.85 -4.17 20.70
CA ILE A 125 5.27 -4.89 19.57
C ILE A 125 3.80 -4.46 19.47
N VAL A 126 3.39 -3.97 18.31
CA VAL A 126 2.01 -3.58 18.04
C VAL A 126 1.29 -4.68 17.25
N THR A 127 0.03 -4.90 17.61
CA THR A 127 -0.87 -5.86 16.96
C THR A 127 -2.04 -5.13 16.34
N GLU A 128 -2.90 -5.85 15.63
CA GLU A 128 -4.12 -5.30 15.03
C GLU A 128 -5.09 -4.73 16.08
N GLU A 129 -5.02 -5.21 17.31
CA GLU A 129 -5.84 -4.79 18.45
C GLU A 129 -5.26 -3.57 19.20
N THR A 130 -4.04 -3.14 18.84
CA THR A 130 -3.41 -1.98 19.47
C THR A 130 -4.23 -0.72 19.24
N GLU A 131 -4.45 0.04 20.31
CA GLU A 131 -5.18 1.31 20.26
C GLU A 131 -4.54 2.28 19.27
N ILE A 132 -5.39 2.88 18.44
CA ILE A 132 -4.98 3.79 17.37
C ILE A 132 -5.03 5.22 17.86
N SER A 133 -3.93 5.95 17.70
CA SER A 133 -3.87 7.38 17.96
C SER A 133 -4.14 8.22 16.70
N THR A 134 -4.45 9.51 16.86
CA THR A 134 -4.71 10.44 15.74
C THR A 134 -3.73 11.61 15.71
N ASN A 135 -2.53 11.40 16.20
CA ASN A 135 -1.56 12.47 16.43
C ASN A 135 -0.83 12.95 15.17
N SER A 136 -0.74 12.10 14.13
CA SER A 136 -0.01 12.43 12.91
C SER A 136 -0.93 12.51 11.68
N PHE A 137 -0.41 13.17 10.62
CA PHE A 137 -1.11 13.20 9.33
C PHE A 137 -1.30 11.80 8.73
N LEU A 138 -0.29 10.92 8.83
CA LEU A 138 -0.38 9.56 8.29
C LEU A 138 -1.43 8.72 9.01
N GLU A 139 -1.44 8.78 10.33
CA GLU A 139 -2.44 8.07 11.14
C GLU A 139 -3.86 8.48 10.70
N ARG A 140 -4.13 9.79 10.57
CA ARG A 140 -5.42 10.29 10.09
C ARG A 140 -5.75 9.79 8.68
N VAL A 141 -4.79 9.83 7.75
CA VAL A 141 -5.00 9.32 6.38
C VAL A 141 -5.39 7.86 6.39
N VAL A 142 -4.74 7.04 7.22
CA VAL A 142 -5.03 5.60 7.27
C VAL A 142 -6.38 5.34 7.92
N ILE A 143 -6.72 6.06 9.00
CA ILE A 143 -8.02 5.96 9.67
C ILE A 143 -9.16 6.33 8.69
N ASP A 144 -9.04 7.44 7.97
CA ASP A 144 -10.04 7.88 6.99
C ASP A 144 -10.17 6.87 5.84
N TRP A 145 -9.07 6.24 5.44
CA TRP A 145 -9.06 5.22 4.40
C TRP A 145 -9.75 3.93 4.85
N GLU A 146 -9.43 3.43 6.04
CA GLU A 146 -10.07 2.24 6.62
C GLU A 146 -11.56 2.50 6.87
N SER A 147 -11.92 3.68 7.39
CA SER A 147 -13.31 4.11 7.60
C SER A 147 -14.10 4.18 6.29
N ALA A 148 -13.49 4.68 5.21
CA ALA A 148 -14.15 4.69 3.91
C ALA A 148 -14.43 3.28 3.38
N SER A 149 -13.58 2.30 3.71
CA SER A 149 -13.76 0.91 3.29
C SER A 149 -14.83 0.17 4.11
N ALA A 150 -15.09 0.60 5.35
CA ALA A 150 -16.07 -0.04 6.21
C ALA A 150 -17.51 0.00 5.65
N VAL A 151 -17.80 0.92 4.74
CA VAL A 151 -19.13 1.06 4.10
C VAL A 151 -19.54 -0.22 3.34
N PHE A 152 -18.61 -1.00 2.83
CA PHE A 152 -18.92 -2.22 2.10
C PHE A 152 -19.60 -3.29 2.98
N ASN A 153 -19.39 -3.27 4.30
CA ASN A 153 -20.11 -4.15 5.22
C ASN A 153 -21.63 -3.91 5.17
N THR A 154 -22.06 -2.65 4.96
CA THR A 154 -23.49 -2.32 4.82
C THR A 154 -24.11 -2.84 3.52
N MET A 155 -23.28 -3.27 2.59
CA MET A 155 -23.65 -3.85 1.30
C MET A 155 -23.54 -5.39 1.29
N ASN A 156 -23.38 -6.00 2.46
CA ASN A 156 -23.15 -7.44 2.63
C ASN A 156 -21.91 -7.96 1.86
N ILE A 157 -20.87 -7.10 1.75
CA ILE A 157 -19.59 -7.41 1.16
C ILE A 157 -18.57 -7.45 2.31
N LYS A 158 -17.90 -8.59 2.50
CA LYS A 158 -16.85 -8.76 3.53
C LYS A 158 -15.70 -7.78 3.29
N VAL A 159 -15.24 -7.13 4.35
CA VAL A 159 -14.11 -6.21 4.28
C VAL A 159 -12.89 -6.85 4.91
N THR A 160 -11.80 -6.91 4.15
CA THR A 160 -10.49 -7.32 4.62
C THR A 160 -9.52 -6.16 4.46
N THR A 161 -8.93 -5.71 5.55
CA THR A 161 -7.98 -4.60 5.56
C THR A 161 -6.56 -5.12 5.77
N LEU A 162 -5.66 -4.77 4.86
CA LEU A 162 -4.24 -5.13 4.96
C LEU A 162 -3.42 -3.90 5.35
N ARG A 163 -2.95 -3.84 6.59
CA ARG A 163 -1.98 -2.84 7.07
C ARG A 163 -0.60 -3.24 6.61
N ILE A 164 -0.22 -2.75 5.44
CA ILE A 164 0.99 -3.18 4.72
C ILE A 164 2.21 -2.45 5.30
N GLY A 165 3.24 -3.23 5.60
CA GLY A 165 4.56 -2.74 5.97
C GLY A 165 5.38 -2.26 4.77
N LEU A 166 6.69 -2.08 4.99
CA LEU A 166 7.62 -1.68 3.94
C LEU A 166 7.80 -2.80 2.92
N VAL A 167 7.30 -2.62 1.70
CA VAL A 167 7.37 -3.65 0.67
C VAL A 167 8.77 -3.73 0.07
N ILE A 168 9.40 -4.90 0.21
CA ILE A 168 10.71 -5.21 -0.40
C ILE A 168 10.46 -5.91 -1.74
N ALA A 169 10.97 -5.29 -2.81
CA ALA A 169 10.92 -5.84 -4.17
C ALA A 169 12.22 -5.54 -4.91
N PRO A 170 12.72 -6.46 -5.76
CA PRO A 170 14.01 -6.30 -6.44
C PRO A 170 14.09 -5.05 -7.33
N ASN A 171 12.99 -4.69 -8.01
CA ASN A 171 12.94 -3.67 -9.06
C ASN A 171 11.99 -2.52 -8.73
N GLY A 172 11.79 -2.20 -7.46
CA GLY A 172 10.88 -1.11 -7.10
C GLY A 172 10.84 -0.79 -5.61
N GLY A 173 9.99 0.17 -5.26
CA GLY A 173 9.78 0.56 -3.87
C GLY A 173 11.02 1.13 -3.21
N VAL A 174 11.15 0.88 -1.91
CA VAL A 174 12.25 1.37 -1.08
C VAL A 174 13.61 0.84 -1.53
N VAL A 175 13.68 -0.41 -2.00
CA VAL A 175 14.93 -1.02 -2.44
C VAL A 175 15.50 -0.27 -3.64
N ALA A 176 14.69 0.01 -4.66
CA ALA A 176 15.13 0.78 -5.82
C ALA A 176 15.57 2.21 -5.46
N ALA A 177 14.85 2.86 -4.54
CA ALA A 177 15.19 4.20 -4.08
C ALA A 177 16.51 4.25 -3.31
N MET A 178 16.79 3.24 -2.47
CA MET A 178 18.00 3.18 -1.65
C MET A 178 19.21 2.59 -2.37
N LYS A 179 18.98 1.78 -3.41
CA LYS A 179 20.05 1.14 -4.18
C LYS A 179 21.03 2.14 -4.76
N ILE A 180 20.55 3.22 -5.36
CA ILE A 180 21.39 4.23 -6.01
C ILE A 180 22.33 4.92 -5.00
N PRO A 181 21.86 5.53 -3.91
CA PRO A 181 22.75 6.07 -2.88
C PRO A 181 23.78 5.05 -2.33
N ILE A 182 23.34 3.82 -2.07
CA ILE A 182 24.22 2.78 -1.54
C ILE A 182 25.33 2.40 -2.53
N LEU A 183 25.02 2.34 -3.84
CA LEU A 183 26.02 2.05 -4.88
C LEU A 183 27.15 3.09 -4.91
N PHE A 184 26.87 4.34 -4.56
CA PHE A 184 27.84 5.43 -4.47
C PHE A 184 28.45 5.58 -3.06
N GLY A 185 28.24 4.61 -2.15
CA GLY A 185 28.74 4.69 -0.78
C GLY A 185 27.99 5.68 0.12
N LEU A 186 26.88 6.24 -0.36
CA LEU A 186 26.07 7.24 0.34
C LEU A 186 24.87 6.62 1.11
N GLY A 187 24.86 5.30 1.28
CA GLY A 187 23.85 4.62 2.08
C GLY A 187 24.03 4.95 3.55
N ALA A 188 23.09 5.67 4.14
CA ALA A 188 23.11 6.00 5.57
C ALA A 188 21.72 5.87 6.18
N ALA A 189 21.68 5.51 7.45
CA ALA A 189 20.44 5.58 8.24
C ALA A 189 20.12 7.05 8.57
N PHE A 190 18.86 7.34 8.82
CA PHE A 190 18.41 8.68 9.18
C PHE A 190 18.14 8.79 10.69
N GLY A 191 18.45 9.93 11.27
CA GLY A 191 18.30 10.17 12.71
C GLY A 191 19.19 9.26 13.54
N SER A 192 18.64 8.51 14.49
CA SER A 192 19.39 7.52 15.29
C SER A 192 19.66 6.21 14.56
N GLY A 193 18.94 5.93 13.46
CA GLY A 193 18.98 4.65 12.78
C GLY A 193 18.33 3.49 13.55
N SER A 194 17.85 3.76 14.79
CA SER A 194 17.19 2.75 15.64
C SER A 194 15.72 2.51 15.33
N GLN A 195 15.14 3.33 14.42
CA GLN A 195 13.73 3.23 14.05
C GLN A 195 13.40 1.84 13.53
N GLY A 196 12.34 1.24 14.07
CA GLY A 196 11.83 -0.06 13.62
C GLY A 196 11.30 0.01 12.19
N GLN A 197 11.62 -1.00 11.42
CA GLN A 197 11.13 -1.20 10.06
C GLN A 197 10.40 -2.53 10.01
N SER A 198 9.07 -2.49 10.03
CA SER A 198 8.26 -3.66 9.71
C SER A 198 8.14 -3.76 8.20
N TRP A 199 8.59 -4.86 7.65
CA TRP A 199 8.73 -5.08 6.22
C TRP A 199 8.01 -6.34 5.78
N ILE A 200 7.74 -6.45 4.49
CA ILE A 200 7.24 -7.67 3.86
C ILE A 200 7.85 -7.83 2.48
N HIS A 201 8.18 -9.06 2.09
CA HIS A 201 8.61 -9.32 0.73
C HIS A 201 7.39 -9.32 -0.21
N ILE A 202 7.55 -8.78 -1.43
CA ILE A 202 6.44 -8.61 -2.39
C ILE A 202 5.73 -9.94 -2.71
N LYS A 203 6.46 -11.06 -2.77
CA LYS A 203 5.87 -12.39 -3.04
C LYS A 203 4.98 -12.84 -1.89
N ASP A 204 5.38 -12.57 -0.64
CA ASP A 204 4.62 -12.95 0.54
C ASP A 204 3.35 -12.09 0.65
N LEU A 205 3.46 -10.78 0.37
CA LEU A 205 2.30 -9.90 0.30
C LEU A 205 1.29 -10.35 -0.76
N VAL A 206 1.77 -10.70 -1.95
CA VAL A 206 0.91 -11.21 -3.04
C VAL A 206 0.30 -12.56 -2.65
N GLY A 207 1.09 -13.45 -2.05
CA GLY A 207 0.60 -14.73 -1.52
C GLY A 207 -0.51 -14.54 -0.50
N MET A 208 -0.32 -13.61 0.44
CA MET A 208 -1.32 -13.26 1.46
C MET A 208 -2.60 -12.71 0.83
N ILE A 209 -2.51 -11.79 -0.15
CA ILE A 209 -3.68 -11.25 -0.85
C ILE A 209 -4.46 -12.38 -1.56
N LEU A 210 -3.78 -13.28 -2.27
CA LEU A 210 -4.42 -14.39 -2.97
C LEU A 210 -5.04 -15.41 -2.01
N PHE A 211 -4.36 -15.71 -0.90
CA PHE A 211 -4.91 -16.56 0.16
C PHE A 211 -6.22 -15.96 0.73
N LEU A 212 -6.22 -14.68 1.08
CA LEU A 212 -7.41 -13.99 1.57
C LEU A 212 -8.54 -13.94 0.52
N ALA A 213 -8.19 -13.76 -0.76
CA ALA A 213 -9.17 -13.77 -1.84
C ALA A 213 -9.85 -15.14 -2.03
N THR A 214 -9.15 -16.23 -1.77
CA THR A 214 -9.70 -17.59 -1.88
C THR A 214 -10.46 -18.01 -0.63
N THR A 215 -9.97 -17.69 0.56
CA THR A 215 -10.57 -18.08 1.86
C THR A 215 -11.72 -17.16 2.27
N LYS A 216 -11.77 -15.95 1.72
CA LYS A 216 -12.78 -14.90 2.05
C LYS A 216 -12.85 -14.58 3.54
N LEU A 217 -11.71 -14.60 4.20
CA LEU A 217 -11.56 -14.14 5.57
C LEU A 217 -11.75 -12.63 5.64
N GLU A 218 -12.46 -12.16 6.64
CA GLU A 218 -12.68 -10.74 6.92
C GLU A 218 -11.88 -10.30 8.13
N GLY A 219 -11.69 -8.99 8.29
CA GLY A 219 -10.98 -8.40 9.42
C GLY A 219 -9.76 -7.58 9.00
N VAL A 220 -8.97 -7.22 10.00
CA VAL A 220 -7.74 -6.43 9.83
C VAL A 220 -6.54 -7.34 10.03
N TYR A 221 -5.53 -7.19 9.17
CA TYR A 221 -4.31 -7.99 9.25
C TYR A 221 -3.08 -7.12 9.00
N ASN A 222 -2.06 -7.27 9.83
CA ASN A 222 -0.76 -6.67 9.59
C ASN A 222 0.01 -7.49 8.54
N ALA A 223 0.12 -6.94 7.33
CA ALA A 223 0.88 -7.56 6.26
C ALA A 223 2.38 -7.21 6.41
N VAL A 224 3.04 -7.92 7.33
CA VAL A 224 4.45 -7.73 7.70
C VAL A 224 5.14 -9.08 7.90
N ALA A 225 6.46 -9.11 7.72
CA ALA A 225 7.27 -10.25 8.12
C ALA A 225 7.40 -10.33 9.65
N PRO A 226 7.60 -11.53 10.23
CA PRO A 226 7.59 -11.72 11.67
C PRO A 226 8.74 -11.02 12.42
N ASN A 227 9.83 -10.67 11.74
CA ASN A 227 11.02 -10.09 12.35
C ASN A 227 11.25 -8.65 11.86
N PRO A 228 10.74 -7.62 12.55
CA PRO A 228 11.07 -6.24 12.25
C PRO A 228 12.56 -5.97 12.53
N VAL A 229 13.15 -5.03 11.82
CA VAL A 229 14.57 -4.68 11.94
C VAL A 229 14.73 -3.18 12.19
N SER A 230 15.89 -2.75 12.73
CA SER A 230 16.20 -1.32 12.78
C SER A 230 16.50 -0.78 11.37
N GLN A 231 16.33 0.53 11.16
CA GLN A 231 16.68 1.15 9.89
C GLN A 231 18.16 0.94 9.54
N THR A 232 19.06 1.05 10.51
CA THR A 232 20.49 0.77 10.31
C THR A 232 20.68 -0.67 9.83
N HIS A 233 20.05 -1.65 10.48
CA HIS A 233 20.16 -3.04 10.06
C HIS A 233 19.61 -3.25 8.64
N PHE A 234 18.47 -2.63 8.32
CA PHE A 234 17.87 -2.71 6.98
C PHE A 234 18.84 -2.21 5.90
N ILE A 235 19.44 -1.02 6.12
CA ILE A 235 20.39 -0.43 5.16
C ILE A 235 21.67 -1.28 5.04
N THR A 236 22.19 -1.76 6.18
CA THR A 236 23.38 -2.63 6.19
C THR A 236 23.11 -3.93 5.42
N ALA A 237 21.97 -4.57 5.64
CA ALA A 237 21.59 -5.77 4.92
C ALA A 237 21.44 -5.52 3.41
N LEU A 238 20.86 -4.38 3.03
CA LEU A 238 20.70 -4.00 1.62
C LEU A 238 22.09 -3.71 0.98
N ALA A 239 22.97 -3.01 1.67
CA ALA A 239 24.33 -2.74 1.21
C ALA A 239 25.10 -4.05 0.99
N LYS A 240 25.04 -4.98 1.95
CA LYS A 240 25.63 -6.32 1.84
C LYS A 240 25.09 -7.08 0.63
N ALA A 241 23.77 -7.05 0.41
CA ALA A 241 23.12 -7.75 -0.70
C ALA A 241 23.54 -7.25 -2.09
N ILE A 242 24.05 -6.01 -2.21
CA ILE A 242 24.57 -5.44 -3.46
C ILE A 242 26.10 -5.32 -3.45
N ASN A 243 26.78 -6.02 -2.54
CA ASN A 243 28.23 -6.04 -2.39
C ASN A 243 28.85 -4.63 -2.24
N ARG A 244 28.25 -3.80 -1.38
CA ARG A 244 28.78 -2.48 -1.03
C ARG A 244 28.96 -2.33 0.48
N PRO A 245 30.03 -1.66 0.93
CA PRO A 245 30.20 -1.37 2.35
C PRO A 245 29.18 -0.34 2.82
N HIS A 246 28.69 -0.49 4.06
CA HIS A 246 27.93 0.52 4.78
C HIS A 246 28.88 1.26 5.73
N ILE A 247 29.39 2.40 5.29
CA ILE A 247 30.48 3.12 5.99
C ILE A 247 29.96 4.37 6.69
N LEU A 248 28.88 4.99 6.14
CA LEU A 248 28.40 6.26 6.66
C LEU A 248 27.66 6.09 7.99
N PRO A 249 27.97 6.95 8.97
CA PRO A 249 27.19 7.03 10.19
C PRO A 249 25.75 7.53 9.88
N PRO A 250 24.82 7.36 10.81
CA PRO A 250 23.47 7.91 10.66
C PRO A 250 23.49 9.42 10.40
N LEU A 251 22.72 9.87 9.40
CA LEU A 251 22.64 11.28 9.04
C LEU A 251 21.76 12.04 10.05
N PRO A 252 22.17 13.24 10.51
CA PRO A 252 21.37 14.06 11.43
C PRO A 252 19.96 14.36 10.88
N LYS A 253 18.97 14.50 11.76
CA LYS A 253 17.57 14.80 11.40
C LYS A 253 17.41 16.06 10.53
N LEU A 254 18.34 17.00 10.59
CA LEU A 254 18.32 18.26 9.81
C LEU A 254 18.42 18.05 8.29
N SER A 255 19.10 16.99 7.84
CA SER A 255 19.20 16.66 6.40
C SER A 255 17.89 16.14 5.81
N LEU A 256 16.90 15.80 6.63
CA LEU A 256 15.60 15.27 6.22
C LEU A 256 14.55 16.34 5.88
N ILE A 257 14.82 17.60 6.20
CA ILE A 257 13.90 18.72 5.96
C ILE A 257 13.56 18.86 4.47
N HIS A 258 14.41 18.35 3.61
CA HIS A 258 14.26 18.44 2.15
C HIS A 258 13.72 17.20 1.45
N ILE A 259 13.58 16.03 2.14
CA ILE A 259 13.29 14.76 1.46
C ILE A 259 11.89 14.20 1.74
N SER A 260 11.37 14.30 2.93
CA SER A 260 9.96 13.99 3.26
C SER A 260 9.70 14.09 4.76
N GLU A 261 8.52 14.48 5.16
CA GLU A 261 8.08 14.60 6.55
C GLU A 261 7.67 13.30 7.29
N PRO A 262 8.01 12.07 6.90
CA PRO A 262 7.68 10.90 7.70
C PRO A 262 8.41 10.82 9.03
N THR A 263 9.43 11.66 9.27
CA THR A 263 10.30 11.56 10.45
C THR A 263 10.27 12.78 11.37
N ARG A 264 9.41 13.75 11.10
CA ARG A 264 9.30 14.95 11.92
C ARG A 264 8.18 14.83 12.94
N ARG A 265 8.30 14.03 13.96
CA ARG A 265 7.71 14.26 15.29
C ARG A 265 7.99 13.07 16.20
N SER A 266 9.22 13.00 16.64
CA SER A 266 9.54 12.33 17.88
C SER A 266 10.49 13.25 18.62
N ALA A 267 10.00 14.41 19.07
CA ALA A 267 10.63 15.24 20.07
C ALA A 267 9.61 16.31 20.46
N ILE A 268 8.79 16.01 21.42
CA ILE A 268 8.54 16.78 22.64
C ILE A 268 8.12 15.75 23.69
#